data_7ef4727ed67ab30d69d97152f8be4cc6
#
_entry.id   7ef4727ed67ab30d69d97152f8be4cc6
#
_cell.length_a   1.000
_cell.length_b   1.000
_cell.length_c   1.000
_cell.angle_alpha   90.00
_cell.angle_beta   90.00
_cell.angle_gamma   90.00
#
_symmetry.space_group_name_H-M   'P 1'
#
loop_
_entity.id
_entity.type
_entity.pdbx_description
1 polymer ?
#
loop_
_entity_poly.entity_id
_entity_poly.type
_entity_poly.pdbx_seq_one_letter_code
_entity_poly.pdbx_strand_id
1 'polypeptide(L)'
;MVEHDTNIKGLTDQEVDASAKQYGYNRQHFDQQSGFLQLLREIVTEPMFLLLVAAASIYFITGDRNDGFFMLGALFFVSAISVFQDLRSRNAIAALRELTRPKGKVIRNGVTREINSEEMVLNDVMVIEEGNSIPADGVILQSNDFSVNE
;
A
#
# COMPACT_ATOMS: atom_id res chain seq x y z
N MET A 1 19.62 25.74 -27.20
CA MET A 1 18.52 24.83 -27.61
C MET A 1 19.21 23.68 -28.32
N VAL A 2 19.59 22.65 -27.57
CA VAL A 2 20.28 21.47 -28.10
C VAL A 2 19.19 20.44 -28.35
N GLU A 3 18.86 20.28 -29.62
CA GLU A 3 17.96 19.25 -30.12
C GLU A 3 18.67 17.90 -29.95
N HIS A 4 18.44 17.22 -28.86
CA HIS A 4 18.90 15.84 -28.65
C HIS A 4 17.98 14.92 -29.43
N ASP A 5 18.36 14.65 -30.67
CA ASP A 5 17.78 13.61 -31.52
C ASP A 5 18.20 12.22 -30.99
N THR A 6 17.75 11.87 -29.83
CA THR A 6 17.84 10.49 -29.32
C THR A 6 16.58 9.76 -29.79
N ASN A 7 16.71 9.00 -30.87
CA ASN A 7 15.67 8.14 -31.41
C ASN A 7 15.39 6.95 -30.47
N ILE A 8 15.12 7.25 -29.18
CA ILE A 8 14.73 6.25 -28.18
C ILE A 8 13.25 5.97 -28.38
N LYS A 9 12.93 4.84 -28.99
CA LYS A 9 11.54 4.45 -29.28
C LYS A 9 10.83 3.88 -28.07
N GLY A 10 11.57 3.42 -27.04
CA GLY A 10 11.02 2.67 -25.93
C GLY A 10 10.37 1.36 -26.36
N LEU A 11 9.66 0.70 -25.45
CA LEU A 11 8.95 -0.55 -25.72
C LEU A 11 7.70 -0.31 -26.56
N THR A 12 7.38 -1.27 -27.42
CA THR A 12 6.07 -1.36 -28.07
C THR A 12 5.04 -1.96 -27.13
N ASP A 13 3.75 -1.75 -27.40
CA ASP A 13 2.68 -2.31 -26.56
C ASP A 13 2.74 -3.84 -26.45
N GLN A 14 3.18 -4.52 -27.50
CA GLN A 14 3.39 -5.98 -27.49
C GLN A 14 4.56 -6.41 -26.61
N GLU A 15 5.65 -5.65 -26.60
CA GLU A 15 6.82 -5.89 -25.74
C GLU A 15 6.49 -5.59 -24.28
N VAL A 16 5.67 -4.57 -24.00
CA VAL A 16 5.14 -4.28 -22.66
C VAL A 16 4.34 -5.46 -22.13
N ASP A 17 3.41 -6.00 -22.93
CA ASP A 17 2.62 -7.17 -22.55
C ASP A 17 3.48 -8.42 -22.33
N ALA A 18 4.51 -8.62 -23.16
CA ALA A 18 5.44 -9.73 -23.02
C ALA A 18 6.29 -9.59 -21.74
N SER A 19 6.83 -8.40 -21.49
CA SER A 19 7.60 -8.10 -20.29
C SER A 19 6.74 -8.25 -19.02
N ALA A 20 5.51 -7.74 -19.04
CA ALA A 20 4.57 -7.88 -17.94
C ALA A 20 4.22 -9.34 -17.61
N LYS A 21 4.08 -10.19 -18.62
CA LYS A 21 3.83 -11.64 -18.44
C LYS A 21 5.05 -12.38 -17.91
N GLN A 22 6.24 -11.98 -18.32
CA GLN A 22 7.48 -12.68 -17.95
C GLN A 22 8.03 -12.24 -16.61
N TYR A 23 8.02 -10.95 -16.31
CA TYR A 23 8.68 -10.35 -15.14
C TYR A 23 7.69 -9.70 -14.17
N GLY A 24 6.44 -9.50 -14.58
CA GLY A 24 5.44 -8.79 -13.80
C GLY A 24 5.54 -7.27 -13.96
N TYR A 25 4.69 -6.59 -13.21
CA TYR A 25 4.66 -5.14 -13.09
C TYR A 25 5.46 -4.66 -11.87
N ASN A 26 5.89 -3.40 -11.85
CA ASN A 26 6.56 -2.77 -10.72
C ASN A 26 5.60 -2.55 -9.54
N ARG A 27 5.05 -3.65 -9.01
CA ARG A 27 4.15 -3.63 -7.86
C ARG A 27 4.97 -3.81 -6.60
N GLN A 28 5.07 -2.77 -5.80
CA GLN A 28 5.49 -2.96 -4.41
C GLN A 28 4.40 -3.78 -3.71
N HIS A 29 4.77 -4.93 -3.18
CA HIS A 29 3.90 -5.69 -2.29
C HIS A 29 3.75 -4.91 -0.99
N PHE A 30 2.84 -3.94 -0.99
CA PHE A 30 2.34 -3.42 0.27
C PHE A 30 1.47 -4.51 0.88
N ASP A 31 1.75 -4.87 2.12
CA ASP A 31 1.03 -5.88 2.87
C ASP A 31 -0.47 -5.81 2.58
N GLN A 32 -0.95 -6.86 1.96
CA GLN A 32 -2.36 -7.02 1.66
C GLN A 32 -3.12 -6.95 2.97
N GLN A 33 -4.27 -6.29 2.90
CA GLN A 33 -5.25 -6.16 3.96
C GLN A 33 -5.20 -7.37 4.90
N SER A 34 -4.82 -7.12 6.14
CA SER A 34 -4.82 -8.14 7.17
C SER A 34 -6.15 -8.87 7.14
N GLY A 35 -6.10 -10.18 6.91
CA GLY A 35 -7.31 -11.00 6.84
C GLY A 35 -8.09 -10.90 8.15
N PHE A 36 -9.39 -11.22 8.11
CA PHE A 36 -10.27 -11.25 9.29
C PHE A 36 -9.65 -11.94 10.51
N LEU A 37 -8.87 -13.00 10.31
CA LEU A 37 -8.13 -13.70 11.37
C LEU A 37 -7.06 -12.83 12.05
N GLN A 38 -6.43 -11.96 11.29
CA GLN A 38 -5.41 -11.04 11.85
C GLN A 38 -6.07 -9.94 12.68
N LEU A 39 -7.20 -9.39 12.21
CA LEU A 39 -8.03 -8.46 12.98
C LEU A 39 -8.50 -9.09 14.30
N LEU A 40 -8.99 -10.33 14.24
CA LEU A 40 -9.43 -11.04 15.43
C LEU A 40 -8.28 -11.27 16.43
N ARG A 41 -7.10 -11.61 15.93
CA ARG A 41 -5.89 -11.75 16.75
C ARG A 41 -5.49 -10.44 17.41
N GLU A 42 -5.52 -9.33 16.66
CA GLU A 42 -5.20 -7.98 17.17
C GLU A 42 -6.12 -7.62 18.33
N ILE A 43 -7.44 -7.83 18.19
CA ILE A 43 -8.42 -7.56 19.25
C ILE A 43 -8.17 -8.44 20.47
N VAL A 44 -7.98 -9.73 20.29
CA VAL A 44 -7.78 -10.67 21.42
C VAL A 44 -6.47 -10.41 22.16
N THR A 45 -5.47 -9.83 21.47
CA THR A 45 -4.17 -9.50 22.09
C THR A 45 -4.15 -8.11 22.72
N GLU A 46 -5.20 -7.31 22.54
CA GLU A 46 -5.31 -5.98 23.10
C GLU A 46 -5.38 -6.04 24.65
N PRO A 47 -4.54 -5.29 25.38
CA PRO A 47 -4.51 -5.36 26.85
C PRO A 47 -5.86 -5.03 27.49
N MET A 48 -6.61 -4.10 26.92
CA MET A 48 -7.94 -3.72 27.39
C MET A 48 -8.94 -4.87 27.27
N PHE A 49 -8.91 -5.60 26.15
CA PHE A 49 -9.72 -6.80 25.94
C PHE A 49 -9.42 -7.89 26.98
N LEU A 50 -8.12 -8.17 27.21
CA LEU A 50 -7.69 -9.17 28.19
C LEU A 50 -8.11 -8.81 29.61
N LEU A 51 -8.01 -7.54 30.00
CA LEU A 51 -8.47 -7.08 31.31
C LEU A 51 -9.99 -7.26 31.50
N LEU A 52 -10.77 -6.94 30.47
CA LEU A 52 -12.23 -7.12 30.52
C LEU A 52 -12.62 -8.59 30.59
N VAL A 53 -11.94 -9.47 29.83
CA VAL A 53 -12.14 -10.92 29.91
C VAL A 53 -11.81 -11.46 31.30
N ALA A 54 -10.69 -11.00 31.89
CA ALA A 54 -10.32 -11.41 33.24
C ALA A 54 -11.34 -10.95 34.25
N ALA A 55 -11.81 -9.71 34.21
CA ALA A 55 -12.84 -9.17 35.08
C ALA A 55 -14.16 -9.95 34.95
N ALA A 56 -14.63 -10.17 33.73
CA ALA A 56 -15.83 -10.95 33.49
C ALA A 56 -15.73 -12.39 34.06
N SER A 57 -14.56 -13.02 33.92
CA SER A 57 -14.27 -14.34 34.45
C SER A 57 -14.38 -14.37 35.99
N ILE A 58 -13.85 -13.37 36.67
CA ILE A 58 -13.92 -13.21 38.12
C ILE A 58 -15.39 -13.12 38.58
N TYR A 59 -16.20 -12.26 37.91
CA TYR A 59 -17.61 -12.11 38.27
C TYR A 59 -18.40 -13.43 38.10
N PHE A 60 -18.12 -14.19 37.08
CA PHE A 60 -18.76 -15.53 36.91
C PHE A 60 -18.33 -16.51 38.00
N ILE A 61 -17.08 -16.47 38.46
CA ILE A 61 -16.58 -17.37 39.55
C ILE A 61 -17.18 -16.95 40.89
N THR A 62 -17.31 -15.64 41.16
CA THR A 62 -17.87 -15.13 42.42
C THR A 62 -19.41 -15.33 42.52
N GLY A 63 -20.04 -15.72 41.41
CA GLY A 63 -21.48 -16.01 41.36
C GLY A 63 -22.37 -14.82 41.02
N ASP A 64 -21.78 -13.64 40.78
CA ASP A 64 -22.51 -12.43 40.40
C ASP A 64 -22.71 -12.40 38.87
N ARG A 65 -23.67 -13.21 38.41
CA ARG A 65 -23.92 -13.43 36.99
C ARG A 65 -24.39 -12.18 36.25
N ASN A 66 -25.12 -11.30 36.94
CA ASN A 66 -25.63 -10.08 36.29
C ASN A 66 -24.49 -9.16 35.90
N ASP A 67 -23.51 -8.95 36.79
CA ASP A 67 -22.33 -8.14 36.51
C ASP A 67 -21.41 -8.80 35.47
N GLY A 68 -21.32 -10.15 35.51
CA GLY A 68 -20.62 -10.92 34.47
C GLY A 68 -21.23 -10.70 33.09
N PHE A 69 -22.54 -10.72 32.93
CA PHE A 69 -23.22 -10.45 31.65
C PHE A 69 -23.08 -9.00 31.22
N PHE A 70 -23.11 -8.05 32.17
CA PHE A 70 -22.83 -6.64 31.87
C PHE A 70 -21.42 -6.43 31.32
N MET A 71 -20.42 -7.09 31.90
CA MET A 71 -19.03 -7.06 31.41
C MET A 71 -18.88 -7.68 30.02
N LEU A 72 -19.57 -8.78 29.72
CA LEU A 72 -19.60 -9.35 28.36
C LEU A 72 -20.25 -8.39 27.36
N GLY A 73 -21.31 -7.69 27.74
CA GLY A 73 -21.91 -6.65 26.92
C GLY A 73 -20.93 -5.51 26.64
N ALA A 74 -20.24 -5.02 27.68
CA ALA A 74 -19.21 -4.01 27.52
C ALA A 74 -18.06 -4.47 26.61
N LEU A 75 -17.61 -5.72 26.76
CA LEU A 75 -16.59 -6.33 25.90
C LEU A 75 -17.01 -6.33 24.43
N PHE A 76 -18.27 -6.72 24.16
CA PHE A 76 -18.81 -6.70 22.81
C PHE A 76 -18.82 -5.28 22.21
N PHE A 77 -19.27 -4.28 22.96
CA PHE A 77 -19.31 -2.90 22.49
C PHE A 77 -17.91 -2.34 22.23
N VAL A 78 -16.96 -2.55 23.15
CA VAL A 78 -15.57 -2.11 22.98
C VAL A 78 -14.96 -2.74 21.73
N SER A 79 -15.12 -4.07 21.56
CA SER A 79 -14.63 -4.78 20.39
C SER A 79 -15.25 -4.26 19.08
N ALA A 80 -16.55 -3.99 19.06
CA ALA A 80 -17.23 -3.44 17.91
C ALA A 80 -16.72 -2.05 17.55
N ILE A 81 -16.46 -1.20 18.53
CA ILE A 81 -15.88 0.13 18.32
C ILE A 81 -14.45 0.01 17.78
N SER A 82 -13.63 -0.87 18.36
CA SER A 82 -12.25 -1.10 17.89
C SER A 82 -12.22 -1.54 16.42
N VAL A 83 -13.05 -2.50 16.03
CA VAL A 83 -13.18 -2.94 14.62
C VAL A 83 -13.60 -1.79 13.72
N PHE A 84 -14.59 -1.01 14.13
CA PHE A 84 -15.09 0.11 13.33
C PHE A 84 -14.00 1.18 13.14
N GLN A 85 -13.26 1.52 14.18
CA GLN A 85 -12.16 2.48 14.12
C GLN A 85 -11.03 1.98 13.21
N ASP A 86 -10.65 0.71 13.31
CA ASP A 86 -9.60 0.12 12.48
C ASP A 86 -9.99 0.12 10.99
N LEU A 87 -11.20 -0.31 10.66
CA LEU A 87 -11.71 -0.28 9.28
C LEU A 87 -11.74 1.15 8.71
N ARG A 88 -12.17 2.11 9.52
CA ARG A 88 -12.20 3.52 9.10
C ARG A 88 -10.80 4.07 8.84
N SER A 89 -9.85 3.76 9.73
CA SER A 89 -8.45 4.17 9.59
C SER A 89 -7.81 3.58 8.34
N ARG A 90 -8.00 2.29 8.09
CA ARG A 90 -7.48 1.60 6.89
C ARG A 90 -8.04 2.20 5.60
N ASN A 91 -9.34 2.48 5.56
CA ASN A 91 -9.97 3.12 4.40
C ASN A 91 -9.43 4.53 4.15
N ALA A 92 -9.18 5.30 5.20
CA ALA A 92 -8.59 6.64 5.07
C ALA A 92 -7.15 6.58 4.52
N ILE A 93 -6.33 5.64 5.01
CA ILE A 93 -4.97 5.43 4.51
C ILE A 93 -5.00 4.95 3.05
N ALA A 94 -5.92 4.05 2.69
CA ALA A 94 -6.06 3.59 1.31
C ALA A 94 -6.43 4.74 0.36
N ALA A 95 -7.35 5.61 0.76
CA ALA A 95 -7.73 6.79 -0.02
C ALA A 95 -6.57 7.78 -0.20
N LEU A 96 -5.77 8.02 0.84
CA LEU A 96 -4.57 8.86 0.76
C LEU A 96 -3.52 8.26 -0.18
N ARG A 97 -3.30 6.94 -0.12
CA ARG A 97 -2.39 6.24 -1.03
C ARG A 97 -2.80 6.38 -2.49
N GLU A 98 -4.10 6.30 -2.78
CA GLU A 98 -4.62 6.49 -4.14
C GLU A 98 -4.27 7.89 -4.69
N LEU A 99 -4.39 8.93 -3.86
CA LEU A 99 -4.08 10.30 -4.23
C LEU A 99 -2.57 10.56 -4.39
N THR A 100 -1.74 9.81 -3.67
CA THR A 100 -0.28 9.98 -3.66
C THR A 100 0.46 8.92 -4.46
N ARG A 101 -0.24 8.15 -5.32
CA ARG A 101 0.43 7.17 -6.18
C ARG A 101 1.49 7.85 -7.02
N PRO A 102 2.75 7.42 -6.91
CA PRO A 102 3.81 8.00 -7.72
C PRO A 102 3.53 7.68 -9.18
N LYS A 103 3.62 8.69 -10.01
CA LYS A 103 3.54 8.58 -11.46
C LYS A 103 4.92 8.78 -12.06
N GLY A 104 5.15 8.20 -13.21
CA GLY A 104 6.37 8.39 -13.96
C GLY A 104 6.09 8.55 -15.44
N LYS A 105 6.96 9.27 -16.13
CA LYS A 105 6.92 9.40 -17.58
C LYS A 105 7.74 8.30 -18.19
N VAL A 106 7.18 7.57 -19.15
CA VAL A 106 7.86 6.54 -19.93
C VAL A 106 7.74 6.80 -21.41
N ILE A 107 8.71 6.33 -22.17
CA ILE A 107 8.65 6.35 -23.64
C ILE A 107 8.18 4.98 -24.10
N ARG A 108 7.02 4.92 -24.75
CA ARG A 108 6.50 3.71 -25.40
C ARG A 108 6.02 4.06 -26.81
N ASN A 109 6.33 3.22 -27.78
CA ASN A 109 6.04 3.49 -29.20
C ASN A 109 6.60 4.84 -29.71
N GLY A 110 7.69 5.32 -29.15
CA GLY A 110 8.25 6.63 -29.50
C GLY A 110 7.50 7.84 -28.92
N VAL A 111 6.51 7.61 -28.04
CA VAL A 111 5.72 8.68 -27.41
C VAL A 111 5.92 8.66 -25.91
N THR A 112 6.16 9.82 -25.31
CA THR A 112 6.22 9.98 -23.86
C THR A 112 4.80 9.94 -23.30
N ARG A 113 4.57 9.04 -22.32
CA ARG A 113 3.30 8.87 -21.62
C ARG A 113 3.52 8.90 -20.12
N GLU A 114 2.59 9.48 -19.40
CA GLU A 114 2.56 9.43 -17.94
C GLU A 114 1.75 8.21 -17.52
N ILE A 115 2.36 7.33 -16.71
CA ILE A 115 1.73 6.12 -16.19
C ILE A 115 1.96 6.02 -14.68
N ASN A 116 1.16 5.22 -13.99
CA ASN A 116 1.42 4.92 -12.59
C ASN A 116 2.71 4.09 -12.47
N SER A 117 3.49 4.31 -11.42
CA SER A 117 4.73 3.54 -11.20
C SER A 117 4.49 2.03 -11.15
N GLU A 118 3.31 1.62 -10.68
CA GLU A 118 2.89 0.20 -10.60
C GLU A 118 2.63 -0.43 -11.98
N GLU A 119 2.45 0.36 -13.04
CA GLU A 119 2.22 -0.11 -14.42
C GLU A 119 3.51 -0.20 -15.24
N MET A 120 4.63 0.20 -14.65
CA MET A 120 5.94 0.06 -15.28
C MET A 120 6.35 -1.40 -15.36
N VAL A 121 7.06 -1.74 -16.43
CA VAL A 121 7.61 -3.08 -16.67
C VAL A 121 9.11 -3.00 -16.85
N LEU A 122 9.77 -4.14 -16.72
CA LEU A 122 11.21 -4.23 -16.95
C LEU A 122 11.55 -3.80 -18.40
N ASN A 123 12.62 -3.02 -18.54
CA ASN A 123 13.09 -2.38 -19.78
C ASN A 123 12.23 -1.20 -20.28
N ASP A 124 11.30 -0.67 -19.50
CA ASP A 124 10.71 0.63 -19.82
C ASP A 124 11.79 1.73 -19.78
N VAL A 125 11.70 2.66 -20.71
CA VAL A 125 12.56 3.85 -20.71
C VAL A 125 11.84 4.97 -19.98
N MET A 126 12.38 5.38 -18.84
CA MET A 126 11.84 6.46 -18.02
C MET A 126 12.42 7.81 -18.40
N VAL A 127 11.60 8.84 -18.38
CA VAL A 127 12.01 10.25 -18.51
C VAL A 127 11.90 10.89 -17.14
N ILE A 128 13.04 11.25 -16.56
CA ILE A 128 13.10 11.90 -15.24
C ILE A 128 13.34 13.38 -15.46
N GLU A 129 12.48 14.21 -14.90
CA GLU A 129 12.60 15.67 -14.92
C GLU A 129 12.97 16.19 -13.52
N GLU A 130 13.54 17.36 -13.46
CA GLU A 130 13.89 18.03 -12.20
C GLU A 130 12.66 18.15 -11.27
N GLY A 131 12.84 17.82 -10.01
CA GLY A 131 11.78 17.88 -8.99
C GLY A 131 10.86 16.65 -8.97
N ASN A 132 11.01 15.69 -9.89
CA ASN A 132 10.23 14.46 -9.88
C ASN A 132 10.90 13.36 -9.07
N SER A 133 10.08 12.53 -8.44
CA SER A 133 10.53 11.30 -7.78
C SER A 133 10.85 10.23 -8.83
N ILE A 134 11.90 9.44 -8.59
CA ILE A 134 12.25 8.28 -9.41
C ILE A 134 11.31 7.13 -9.03
N PRO A 135 10.46 6.66 -9.96
CA PRO A 135 9.40 5.71 -9.63
C PRO A 135 9.85 4.24 -9.61
N ALA A 136 11.04 3.95 -10.13
CA ALA A 136 11.60 2.60 -10.17
C ALA A 136 13.13 2.66 -10.30
N ASP A 137 13.81 1.59 -9.89
CA ASP A 137 15.24 1.43 -10.12
C ASP A 137 15.55 1.35 -11.61
N GLY A 138 16.68 1.93 -12.03
CA GLY A 138 17.03 1.97 -13.44
C GLY A 138 18.50 2.24 -13.69
N VAL A 139 18.89 2.13 -14.97
CA VAL A 139 20.22 2.46 -15.47
C VAL A 139 20.12 3.73 -16.30
N ILE A 140 20.99 4.69 -16.01
CA ILE A 140 21.02 5.97 -16.74
C ILE A 140 21.53 5.71 -18.15
N LEU A 141 20.68 5.98 -19.14
CA LEU A 141 21.05 5.90 -20.54
C LEU A 141 21.64 7.23 -21.04
N GLN A 142 21.07 8.34 -20.57
CA GLN A 142 21.50 9.69 -20.91
C GLN A 142 21.16 10.64 -19.77
N SER A 143 22.04 11.54 -19.43
CA SER A 143 21.79 12.56 -18.40
C SER A 143 22.37 13.92 -18.77
N ASN A 144 21.70 14.99 -18.35
CA ASN A 144 22.20 16.34 -18.25
C ASN A 144 22.16 16.73 -16.78
N ASP A 145 23.32 16.86 -16.13
CA ASP A 145 23.45 17.26 -14.70
C ASP A 145 22.53 16.49 -13.75
N PHE A 146 22.56 15.13 -13.83
CA PHE A 146 21.71 14.28 -13.00
C PHE A 146 22.23 14.23 -11.57
N SER A 147 21.42 14.71 -10.62
CA SER A 147 21.69 14.64 -9.19
C SER A 147 20.45 14.11 -8.47
N VAL A 148 20.62 13.15 -7.59
CA VAL A 148 19.55 12.55 -6.77
C VAL A 148 19.83 12.87 -5.32
N ASN A 149 18.79 13.27 -4.60
CA ASN A 149 18.82 13.41 -3.15
C ASN A 149 18.10 12.20 -2.53
N GLU A 150 18.84 11.40 -1.76
CA GLU A 150 18.33 10.26 -0.99
C GLU A 150 17.82 10.68 0.38
#